data_a5a608e7bac1729d6b0b0eed43f2374c
#
_entry.id   a5a608e7bac1729d6b0b0eed43f2374c
#
_cell.length_a   1.000
_cell.length_b   1.000
_cell.length_c   1.000
_cell.angle_alpha   90.00
_cell.angle_beta   90.00
_cell.angle_gamma   90.00
#
_symmetry.space_group_name_H-M   'P 1'
#
loop_
_entity.id
_entity.type
_entity.pdbx_description
1 polymer ?
#
loop_
_entity_poly.entity_id
_entity_poly.type
_entity_poly.pdbx_seq_one_letter_code
_entity_poly.pdbx_strand_id
1 'polypeptide(L)'
;LQNFPRQHKYSLGQKCERIILEILELIVYAGQLTKAEKLPHLSKASLKINLLRIHLRLAQDIKALDNKHYLVLQQSIDEIGRMLGGWIKMAKGI
;
A
#
# COMPACT_ATOMS: atom_id res chain seq x y z
N LEU A 1 4.63 -19.54 15.22
CA LEU A 1 4.32 -18.22 15.73
C LEU A 1 2.86 -18.08 16.12
N GLN A 2 2.31 -19.22 16.59
CA GLN A 2 0.93 -19.24 17.03
C GLN A 2 0.71 -18.37 18.27
N ASN A 3 1.77 -18.19 19.03
CA ASN A 3 1.72 -17.45 20.29
C ASN A 3 2.27 -16.03 20.17
N PHE A 4 2.14 -15.46 18.97
CA PHE A 4 2.61 -14.10 18.75
C PHE A 4 1.78 -13.15 19.64
N PRO A 5 2.42 -12.27 20.42
CA PRO A 5 1.69 -11.39 21.33
C PRO A 5 0.68 -10.51 20.63
N ARG A 6 -0.47 -10.30 21.28
CA ARG A 6 -1.53 -9.46 20.74
C ARG A 6 -1.07 -8.07 20.39
N GLN A 7 -0.17 -7.49 21.19
CA GLN A 7 0.33 -6.14 20.93
C GLN A 7 1.11 -6.06 19.63
N HIS A 8 1.81 -7.14 19.22
CA HIS A 8 2.51 -7.16 17.95
C HIS A 8 1.53 -7.16 16.77
N LYS A 9 0.43 -7.88 16.92
CA LYS A 9 -0.62 -7.89 15.90
C LYS A 9 -1.25 -6.52 15.76
N TYR A 10 -1.50 -5.86 16.89
CA TYR A 10 -2.07 -4.53 16.90
C TYR A 10 -1.12 -3.51 16.27
N SER A 11 0.15 -3.55 16.64
CA SER A 11 1.17 -2.66 16.09
C SER A 11 1.33 -2.83 14.59
N LEU A 12 1.26 -4.06 14.11
CA LEU A 12 1.35 -4.35 12.68
C LEU A 12 0.14 -3.82 11.94
N GLY A 13 -1.06 -3.98 12.51
CA GLY A 13 -2.28 -3.43 11.95
C GLY A 13 -2.23 -1.91 11.85
N GLN A 14 -1.74 -1.26 12.90
CA GLN A 14 -1.59 0.19 12.90
C GLN A 14 -0.60 0.65 11.83
N LYS A 15 0.48 -0.09 11.63
CA LYS A 15 1.46 0.22 10.59
C LYS A 15 0.83 0.12 9.20
N CYS A 16 0.04 -0.91 8.97
CA CYS A 16 -0.66 -1.08 7.69
C CYS A 16 -1.61 0.09 7.45
N GLU A 17 -2.38 0.49 8.45
CA GLU A 17 -3.29 1.62 8.35
C GLU A 17 -2.55 2.90 8.02
N ARG A 18 -1.42 3.14 8.67
CA ARG A 18 -0.61 4.32 8.42
C ARG A 18 -0.09 4.35 6.99
N ILE A 19 0.38 3.22 6.50
CA ILE A 19 0.89 3.12 5.12
C ILE A 19 -0.24 3.42 4.13
N ILE A 20 -1.43 2.87 4.36
CA ILE A 20 -2.59 3.12 3.52
C ILE A 20 -2.92 4.61 3.48
N LEU A 21 -2.95 5.26 4.64
CA LEU A 21 -3.23 6.69 4.71
C LEU A 21 -2.18 7.52 3.98
N GLU A 22 -0.92 7.15 4.11
CA GLU A 22 0.17 7.83 3.41
C GLU A 22 0.05 7.69 1.89
N ILE A 23 -0.35 6.50 1.43
CA ILE A 23 -0.59 6.27 0.00
C ILE A 23 -1.71 7.18 -0.50
N LEU A 24 -2.82 7.23 0.23
CA LEU A 24 -3.95 8.07 -0.13
C LEU A 24 -3.58 9.54 -0.17
N GLU A 25 -2.83 10.01 0.81
CA GLU A 25 -2.37 11.39 0.86
C GLU A 25 -1.50 11.72 -0.35
N LEU A 26 -0.59 10.83 -0.72
CA LEU A 26 0.29 11.03 -1.87
C LEU A 26 -0.52 11.11 -3.17
N ILE A 27 -1.52 10.24 -3.32
CA ILE A 27 -2.36 10.22 -4.52
C ILE A 27 -3.19 11.50 -4.63
N VAL A 28 -3.83 11.90 -3.53
CA VAL A 28 -4.64 13.11 -3.51
C VAL A 28 -3.78 14.34 -3.80
N TYR A 29 -2.63 14.42 -3.19
CA TYR A 29 -1.71 15.52 -3.41
C TYR A 29 -1.23 15.56 -4.86
N ALA A 30 -0.84 14.42 -5.39
CA ALA A 30 -0.37 14.31 -6.78
C ALA A 30 -1.43 14.76 -7.78
N GLY A 31 -2.70 14.53 -7.46
CA GLY A 31 -3.80 14.93 -8.34
C GLY A 31 -3.90 16.44 -8.55
N GLN A 32 -3.28 17.23 -7.68
CA GLN A 32 -3.29 18.69 -7.77
C GLN A 32 -2.05 19.27 -8.45
N LEU A 33 -1.12 18.41 -8.86
CA LEU A 33 0.17 18.82 -9.40
C LEU A 33 0.21 18.65 -10.92
N THR A 34 1.18 19.31 -11.56
CA THR A 34 1.46 19.10 -12.98
C THR A 34 2.07 17.70 -13.18
N LYS A 35 2.11 17.24 -14.44
CA LYS A 35 2.67 15.92 -14.77
C LYS A 35 4.08 15.74 -14.23
N ALA A 36 4.92 16.75 -14.42
CA ALA A 36 6.31 16.67 -13.98
C ALA A 36 6.40 16.64 -12.45
N GLU A 37 5.59 17.44 -11.78
CA GLU A 37 5.61 17.55 -10.32
C GLU A 37 5.03 16.32 -9.63
N LYS A 38 4.03 15.66 -10.24
CA LYS A 38 3.39 14.53 -9.60
C LYS A 38 4.19 13.24 -9.66
N LEU A 39 5.11 13.13 -10.62
CA LEU A 39 5.86 11.88 -10.82
C LEU A 39 6.60 11.40 -9.57
N PRO A 40 7.36 12.23 -8.84
CA PRO A 40 8.02 11.76 -7.62
C PRO A 40 7.03 11.28 -6.57
N HIS A 41 5.87 11.91 -6.44
CA HIS A 41 4.86 11.53 -5.46
C HIS A 41 4.19 10.21 -5.83
N LEU A 42 3.90 10.00 -7.11
CA LEU A 42 3.34 8.74 -7.59
C LEU A 42 4.34 7.60 -7.41
N SER A 43 5.62 7.85 -7.68
CA SER A 43 6.67 6.86 -7.49
C SER A 43 6.81 6.48 -6.02
N LYS A 44 6.71 7.45 -5.12
CA LYS A 44 6.76 7.20 -3.69
C LYS A 44 5.54 6.38 -3.24
N ALA A 45 4.36 6.67 -3.78
CA ALA A 45 3.16 5.90 -3.48
C ALA A 45 3.33 4.45 -3.93
N SER A 46 3.93 4.22 -5.12
CA SER A 46 4.19 2.89 -5.63
C SER A 46 5.13 2.10 -4.71
N LEU A 47 6.14 2.76 -4.18
CA LEU A 47 7.05 2.15 -3.23
C LEU A 47 6.30 1.75 -1.95
N LYS A 48 5.41 2.60 -1.47
CA LYS A 48 4.61 2.31 -0.27
C LYS A 48 3.61 1.17 -0.51
N ILE A 49 3.10 1.02 -1.72
CA ILE A 49 2.26 -0.13 -2.09
C ILE A 49 3.04 -1.43 -1.89
N ASN A 50 4.30 -1.47 -2.35
CA ASN A 50 5.13 -2.65 -2.17
C ASN A 50 5.42 -2.91 -0.69
N LEU A 51 5.66 -1.86 0.07
CA LEU A 51 5.86 -1.97 1.51
C LEU A 51 4.61 -2.52 2.20
N LEU A 52 3.44 -2.06 1.78
CA LEU A 52 2.17 -2.56 2.32
C LEU A 52 1.98 -4.05 2.03
N ARG A 53 2.34 -4.50 0.83
CA ARG A 53 2.28 -5.92 0.48
C ARG A 53 3.11 -6.77 1.45
N ILE A 54 4.30 -6.30 1.76
CA ILE A 54 5.20 -6.99 2.70
C ILE A 54 4.56 -7.06 4.09
N HIS A 55 3.99 -5.96 4.56
CA HIS A 55 3.35 -5.93 5.87
C HIS A 55 2.11 -6.82 5.94
N LEU A 56 1.33 -6.88 4.87
CA LEU A 56 0.15 -7.74 4.82
C LEU A 56 0.54 -9.22 4.82
N ARG A 57 1.61 -9.56 4.10
CA ARG A 57 2.12 -10.93 4.09
C ARG A 57 2.60 -11.32 5.48
N LEU A 58 3.29 -10.41 6.15
CA LEU A 58 3.73 -10.65 7.52
C LEU A 58 2.55 -10.82 8.46
N ALA A 59 1.50 -10.01 8.30
CA ALA A 59 0.28 -10.13 9.10
C ALA A 59 -0.38 -11.49 8.92
N GLN A 60 -0.38 -12.01 7.69
CA GLN A 60 -0.90 -13.34 7.41
C GLN A 60 -0.03 -14.42 8.08
N ASP A 61 1.28 -14.28 7.99
CA ASP A 61 2.22 -15.26 8.54
C ASP A 61 2.09 -15.38 10.06
N ILE A 62 1.85 -14.29 10.77
CA ILE A 62 1.66 -14.31 12.22
C ILE A 62 0.19 -14.50 12.61
N LYS A 63 -0.65 -14.82 11.65
CA LYS A 63 -2.08 -15.09 11.84
C LYS A 63 -2.86 -13.92 12.43
N ALA A 64 -2.38 -12.70 12.21
CA ALA A 64 -3.13 -11.50 12.53
C ALA A 64 -4.20 -11.21 11.48
N LEU A 65 -4.09 -11.85 10.33
CA LEU A 65 -5.00 -11.69 9.20
C LEU A 65 -5.26 -13.07 8.60
N ASP A 66 -6.53 -13.47 8.47
CA ASP A 66 -6.85 -14.77 7.89
C ASP A 66 -6.71 -14.75 6.36
N ASN A 67 -6.69 -15.94 5.75
CA ASN A 67 -6.48 -16.09 4.32
C ASN A 67 -7.53 -15.38 3.49
N LYS A 68 -8.77 -15.43 3.92
CA LYS A 68 -9.87 -14.83 3.18
C LYS A 68 -9.71 -13.31 3.08
N HIS A 69 -9.46 -12.67 4.21
CA HIS A 69 -9.25 -11.23 4.26
C HIS A 69 -7.95 -10.83 3.55
N TYR A 70 -6.91 -11.65 3.70
CA TYR A 70 -5.64 -11.40 3.02
C TYR A 70 -5.82 -11.36 1.50
N LEU A 71 -6.56 -12.33 0.94
CA LEU A 71 -6.78 -12.40 -0.51
C LEU A 71 -7.57 -11.19 -1.02
N VAL A 72 -8.59 -10.78 -0.28
CA VAL A 72 -9.38 -9.61 -0.65
C VAL A 72 -8.52 -8.34 -0.67
N LEU A 73 -7.73 -8.15 0.37
CA LEU A 73 -6.85 -6.98 0.47
C LEU A 73 -5.76 -7.01 -0.61
N GLN A 74 -5.20 -8.20 -0.87
CA GLN A 74 -4.18 -8.36 -1.89
C GLN A 74 -4.70 -7.99 -3.27
N GLN A 75 -5.93 -8.41 -3.60
CA GLN A 75 -6.55 -8.06 -4.87
C GLN A 75 -6.77 -6.55 -4.99
N SER A 76 -7.24 -5.92 -3.93
CA SER A 76 -7.46 -4.46 -3.92
C SER A 76 -6.15 -3.70 -4.11
N ILE A 77 -5.09 -4.15 -3.45
CA ILE A 77 -3.78 -3.53 -3.56
C ILE A 77 -3.21 -3.71 -4.96
N ASP A 78 -3.37 -4.88 -5.55
CA ASP A 78 -2.93 -5.14 -6.92
C ASP A 78 -3.63 -4.23 -7.92
N GLU A 79 -4.92 -3.98 -7.70
CA GLU A 79 -5.69 -3.09 -8.55
C GLU A 79 -5.22 -1.65 -8.43
N ILE A 80 -5.01 -1.18 -7.20
CA ILE A 80 -4.48 0.16 -6.95
C ILE A 80 -3.09 0.29 -7.57
N GLY A 81 -2.26 -0.74 -7.43
CA GLY A 81 -0.93 -0.76 -8.02
C GLY A 81 -0.93 -0.63 -9.53
N ARG A 82 -1.89 -1.29 -10.20
CA ARG A 82 -2.04 -1.17 -11.66
C ARG A 82 -2.46 0.23 -12.07
N MET A 83 -3.43 0.81 -11.37
CA MET A 83 -3.86 2.17 -11.65
C MET A 83 -2.72 3.16 -11.47
N LEU A 84 -1.98 2.99 -10.39
CA LEU A 84 -0.83 3.84 -10.08
C LEU A 84 0.24 3.73 -11.15
N GLY A 85 0.51 2.50 -11.63
CA GLY A 85 1.43 2.27 -12.73
C GLY A 85 1.02 3.00 -13.99
N GLY A 86 -0.28 2.99 -14.31
CA GLY A 86 -0.82 3.73 -15.45
C GLY A 86 -0.62 5.24 -15.31
N TRP A 87 -0.88 5.78 -14.13
CA TRP A 87 -0.69 7.20 -13.86
C TRP A 87 0.78 7.61 -13.97
N ILE A 88 1.69 6.76 -13.49
CA ILE A 88 3.14 6.98 -13.62
C ILE A 88 3.53 7.05 -15.09
N LYS A 89 3.03 6.12 -15.89
CA LYS A 89 3.27 6.10 -17.34
C LYS A 89 2.81 7.39 -18.00
N MET A 90 1.60 7.83 -17.66
CA MET A 90 1.06 9.08 -18.19
C MET A 90 1.92 10.27 -17.79
N ALA A 91 2.38 10.31 -16.55
CA ALA A 91 3.21 11.40 -16.05
C ALA A 91 4.57 11.43 -16.75
N LYS A 92 5.07 10.27 -17.16
CA LYS A 92 6.32 10.18 -17.93
C LYS A 92 6.14 10.53 -19.41
N GLY A 93 4.92 10.60 -19.89
CA GLY A 93 4.65 10.89 -21.29
C GLY A 93 4.85 9.72 -22.23
N ILE A 94 4.80 8.51 -21.70
CA ILE A 94 4.94 7.30 -22.52
C ILE A 94 3.58 6.65 -22.79
#